data_dd487ce824d468078e312c301bb6ecc6
#
_entry.id   dd487ce824d468078e312c301bb6ecc6
#
_cell.length_a   1.000
_cell.length_b   1.000
_cell.length_c   1.000
_cell.angle_alpha   90.00
_cell.angle_beta   90.00
_cell.angle_gamma   90.00
#
_symmetry.space_group_name_H-M   'P 1'
#
loop_
_entity.id
_entity.type
_entity.pdbx_description
1 polymer ?
#
loop_
_entity_poly.entity_id
_entity_poly.type
_entity_poly.pdbx_seq_one_letter_code
_entity_poly.pdbx_strand_id
1 'polypeptide(L)'
;MYYDLLPKLKNAEAAGKEVILTPFSKMDFSVCKILIDGGYLKDAKEKSLGRKKFIEIRLFDRGKRAFNGIKIISKPRRHLYFQYADLKAVKSGYGLGVISTSKGVMSQKEAKKRKVGGEYLFQVW
;
A
#
# COMPACT_ATOMS: atom_id res chain seq x y z
N MET A 1 -7.13 -9.15 0.71
CA MET A 1 -7.23 -7.90 -0.05
C MET A 1 -6.64 -6.75 0.79
N TYR A 2 -6.34 -5.66 0.16
CA TYR A 2 -5.69 -4.53 0.84
C TYR A 2 -6.50 -3.96 2.02
N TYR A 3 -7.81 -4.13 2.01
CA TYR A 3 -8.66 -3.70 3.13
C TYR A 3 -8.27 -4.35 4.45
N ASP A 4 -7.78 -5.59 4.40
CA ASP A 4 -7.34 -6.30 5.59
C ASP A 4 -5.86 -6.04 5.87
N LEU A 5 -5.09 -5.82 4.82
CA LEU A 5 -3.65 -5.57 4.91
C LEU A 5 -3.34 -4.24 5.62
N LEU A 6 -4.01 -3.16 5.22
CA LEU A 6 -3.71 -1.83 5.73
C LEU A 6 -3.92 -1.70 7.24
N PRO A 7 -5.05 -2.19 7.84
CA PRO A 7 -5.17 -2.20 9.29
C PRO A 7 -4.10 -3.02 10.00
N LYS A 8 -3.69 -4.16 9.41
CA LYS A 8 -2.60 -4.97 9.98
C LYS A 8 -1.28 -4.21 10.00
N LEU A 9 -0.95 -3.50 8.91
CA LEU A 9 0.27 -2.69 8.83
C LEU A 9 0.23 -1.57 9.85
N LYS A 10 -0.89 -0.87 9.97
CA LYS A 10 -1.06 0.22 10.91
C LYS A 10 -0.91 -0.25 12.36
N ASN A 11 -1.55 -1.36 12.70
CA ASN A 11 -1.47 -1.94 14.05
C ASN A 11 -0.06 -2.45 14.37
N ALA A 12 0.59 -3.09 13.41
CA ALA A 12 1.94 -3.61 13.58
C ALA A 12 2.95 -2.48 13.79
N GLU A 13 2.82 -1.40 13.03
CA GLU A 13 3.69 -0.23 13.18
C GLU A 13 3.49 0.41 14.55
N ALA A 14 2.25 0.59 14.99
CA ALA A 14 1.93 1.16 16.30
C ALA A 14 2.43 0.28 17.45
N ALA A 15 2.43 -1.05 17.27
CA ALA A 15 2.93 -2.00 18.26
C ALA A 15 4.45 -2.19 18.20
N GLY A 16 5.14 -1.56 17.27
CA GLY A 16 6.59 -1.69 17.12
C GLY A 16 7.04 -3.01 16.54
N LYS A 17 6.18 -3.74 15.84
CA LYS A 17 6.55 -4.99 15.20
C LYS A 17 7.33 -4.74 13.92
N GLU A 18 8.48 -5.41 13.78
CA GLU A 18 9.33 -5.26 12.60
C GLU A 18 8.87 -6.13 11.43
N VAL A 19 8.31 -7.30 11.72
CA VAL A 19 7.91 -8.28 10.70
C VAL A 19 6.51 -8.81 10.99
N ILE A 20 5.70 -8.95 9.94
CA ILE A 20 4.39 -9.60 10.03
C ILE A 20 4.19 -10.57 8.88
N LEU A 21 3.28 -11.53 9.08
CA LEU A 21 2.84 -12.45 8.04
C LEU A 21 1.38 -12.17 7.71
N THR A 22 1.05 -12.14 6.42
CA THR A 22 -0.32 -11.96 5.97
C THR A 22 -0.60 -12.95 4.83
N PRO A 23 -1.85 -13.43 4.66
CA PRO A 23 -2.17 -14.31 3.55
C PRO A 23 -1.79 -13.68 2.21
N PHE A 24 -1.32 -14.49 1.28
CA PHE A 24 -0.88 -14.02 -0.03
C PHE A 24 -2.08 -13.60 -0.90
N SER A 25 -1.93 -12.46 -1.55
CA SER A 25 -2.82 -11.97 -2.60
C SER A 25 -1.96 -11.19 -3.58
N LYS A 26 -2.24 -11.32 -4.88
CA LYS A 26 -1.50 -10.58 -5.91
C LYS A 26 -1.62 -9.07 -5.69
N MET A 27 -2.81 -8.62 -5.32
CA MET A 27 -3.07 -7.21 -5.07
C MET A 27 -2.31 -6.71 -3.85
N ASP A 28 -2.34 -7.47 -2.74
CA ASP A 28 -1.62 -7.11 -1.53
C ASP A 28 -0.10 -7.07 -1.78
N PHE A 29 0.42 -8.02 -2.55
CA PHE A 29 1.84 -8.06 -2.90
C PHE A 29 2.23 -6.85 -3.76
N SER A 30 1.39 -6.47 -4.73
CA SER A 30 1.60 -5.28 -5.54
C SER A 30 1.57 -3.99 -4.71
N VAL A 31 0.64 -3.90 -3.77
CA VAL A 31 0.57 -2.77 -2.82
C VAL A 31 1.84 -2.70 -1.98
N CYS A 32 2.32 -3.84 -1.47
CA CYS A 32 3.58 -3.89 -0.70
C CYS A 32 4.77 -3.38 -1.52
N LYS A 33 4.87 -3.77 -2.79
CA LYS A 33 5.97 -3.32 -3.65
C LYS A 33 5.94 -1.80 -3.85
N ILE A 34 4.76 -1.22 -4.04
CA ILE A 34 4.62 0.23 -4.18
C ILE A 34 5.04 0.93 -2.90
N LEU A 35 4.67 0.40 -1.74
CA LEU A 35 5.05 0.96 -0.44
C LEU A 35 6.57 0.86 -0.20
N ILE A 36 7.20 -0.22 -0.64
CA ILE A 36 8.66 -0.39 -0.56
C ILE A 36 9.35 0.64 -1.43
N ASP A 37 8.89 0.82 -2.67
CA ASP A 37 9.46 1.80 -3.61
C ASP A 37 9.32 3.22 -3.06
N GLY A 38 8.23 3.50 -2.36
CA GLY A 38 8.01 4.79 -1.72
C GLY A 38 8.75 5.00 -0.40
N GLY A 39 9.43 3.97 0.10
CA GLY A 39 10.17 4.04 1.35
C GLY A 39 9.33 3.84 2.61
N TYR A 40 8.10 3.35 2.48
CA TYR A 40 7.20 3.15 3.62
C TYR A 40 7.27 1.74 4.21
N LEU A 41 7.82 0.79 3.49
CA LEU A 41 8.10 -0.56 3.99
C LEU A 41 9.55 -0.90 3.64
N LYS A 42 10.15 -1.80 4.41
CA LYS A 42 11.51 -2.24 4.18
C LYS A 42 11.59 -3.31 3.10
N ASP A 43 10.76 -4.35 3.22
CA ASP A 43 10.81 -5.49 2.30
C ASP A 43 9.49 -6.29 2.38
N ALA A 44 9.24 -7.10 1.35
CA ALA A 44 8.12 -8.03 1.32
C ALA A 44 8.52 -9.24 0.47
N LYS A 45 8.28 -10.44 1.00
CA LYS A 45 8.65 -11.70 0.33
C LYS A 45 7.47 -12.67 0.36
N GLU A 46 7.31 -13.42 -0.72
CA GLU A 46 6.38 -14.53 -0.75
C GLU A 46 6.97 -15.70 0.04
N LYS A 47 6.17 -16.27 0.95
CA LYS A 47 6.60 -17.39 1.79
C LYS A 47 5.55 -18.49 1.75
N SER A 48 5.96 -19.71 1.50
CA SER A 48 5.06 -20.87 1.48
C SER A 48 5.23 -21.66 2.77
N LEU A 49 4.10 -21.93 3.44
CA LEU A 49 4.06 -22.79 4.63
C LEU A 49 3.09 -23.93 4.34
N GLY A 50 3.62 -25.08 3.93
CA GLY A 50 2.80 -26.20 3.47
C GLY A 50 2.09 -25.82 2.16
N ARG A 51 0.74 -25.93 2.15
CA ARG A 51 -0.08 -25.57 0.99
C ARG A 51 -0.50 -24.10 0.96
N LYS A 52 -0.21 -23.36 2.03
CA LYS A 52 -0.61 -21.96 2.13
C LYS A 52 0.53 -21.03 1.76
N LYS A 53 0.17 -19.96 1.09
CA LYS A 53 1.12 -18.90 0.74
C LYS A 53 0.86 -17.67 1.59
N PHE A 54 1.95 -17.04 2.03
CA PHE A 54 1.91 -15.83 2.84
C PHE A 54 2.86 -14.80 2.25
N ILE A 55 2.64 -13.55 2.63
CA ILE A 55 3.59 -12.48 2.40
C ILE A 55 4.26 -12.18 3.74
N GLU A 56 5.58 -12.30 3.80
CA GLU A 56 6.37 -11.85 4.93
C GLU A 56 6.76 -10.40 4.70
N ILE A 57 6.23 -9.51 5.51
CA ILE A 57 6.44 -8.08 5.35
C ILE A 57 7.35 -7.58 6.47
N ARG A 58 8.47 -6.97 6.08
CA ARG A 58 9.33 -6.25 7.01
C ARG A 58 9.00 -4.78 6.94
N LEU A 59 8.44 -4.23 8.04
CA LEU A 59 7.99 -2.85 8.07
C LEU A 59 9.16 -1.88 8.20
N PHE A 60 10.06 -2.14 9.15
CA PHE A 60 11.20 -1.28 9.43
C PHE A 60 12.34 -2.10 10.00
N ASP A 61 13.48 -1.47 10.17
CA ASP A 61 14.68 -2.09 10.70
C ASP A 61 15.24 -1.17 11.79
N ARG A 62 15.49 -1.75 12.99
CA ARG A 62 16.12 -1.08 14.14
C ARG A 62 15.46 0.24 14.56
N GLY A 63 14.15 0.20 14.79
CA GLY A 63 13.43 1.33 15.38
C GLY A 63 13.04 2.46 14.44
N LYS A 64 13.30 2.34 13.15
CA LYS A 64 12.80 3.32 12.18
C LYS A 64 11.32 3.08 11.92
N ARG A 65 10.53 4.13 11.98
CA ARG A 65 9.12 4.02 11.66
C ARG A 65 8.90 3.79 10.17
N ALA A 66 7.93 2.92 9.85
CA ALA A 66 7.54 2.64 8.48
C ALA A 66 6.79 3.84 7.87
N PHE A 67 5.78 4.32 8.60
CA PHE A 67 4.94 5.43 8.14
C PHE A 67 4.28 6.11 9.34
N ASN A 68 3.78 7.33 9.14
CA ASN A 68 3.08 8.08 10.19
C ASN A 68 1.58 7.81 10.21
N GLY A 69 0.97 7.61 9.04
CA GLY A 69 -0.45 7.34 8.97
C GLY A 69 -0.87 6.75 7.64
N ILE A 70 -2.03 6.11 7.65
CA ILE A 70 -2.68 5.54 6.47
C ILE A 70 -4.13 6.01 6.47
N LYS A 71 -4.62 6.49 5.32
CA LYS A 71 -6.02 6.84 5.14
C LYS A 71 -6.59 6.03 3.98
N ILE A 72 -7.58 5.20 4.27
CA ILE A 72 -8.28 4.41 3.24
C ILE A 72 -9.30 5.32 2.55
N ILE A 73 -9.18 5.46 1.23
CA ILE A 73 -10.05 6.31 0.43
C ILE A 73 -11.24 5.52 -0.09
N SER A 74 -10.99 4.40 -0.78
CA SER A 74 -12.03 3.51 -1.27
C SER A 74 -12.33 2.42 -0.26
N LYS A 75 -13.61 2.21 0.03
CA LYS A 75 -14.10 1.21 0.99
C LYS A 75 -14.93 0.16 0.24
N PRO A 76 -15.17 -1.04 0.83
CA PRO A 76 -15.98 -2.07 0.16
C PRO A 76 -17.35 -1.58 -0.31
N ARG A 77 -17.95 -0.63 0.40
CA ARG A 77 -19.27 -0.07 0.05
C ARG A 77 -19.21 1.21 -0.77
N ARG A 78 -18.02 1.78 -0.94
CA ARG A 78 -17.87 3.07 -1.62
C ARG A 78 -16.52 3.11 -2.32
N HIS A 79 -16.55 2.83 -3.62
CA HIS A 79 -15.37 2.90 -4.48
C HIS A 79 -15.28 4.29 -5.09
N LEU A 80 -14.14 4.95 -4.92
CA LEU A 80 -13.91 6.31 -5.44
C LEU A 80 -12.97 6.24 -6.63
N TYR A 81 -13.44 6.73 -7.78
CA TYR A 81 -12.68 6.75 -9.04
C TYR A 81 -12.28 8.17 -9.37
N PHE A 82 -11.06 8.33 -9.85
CA PHE A 82 -10.50 9.62 -10.25
C PHE A 82 -9.87 9.52 -11.64
N GLN A 83 -9.97 10.61 -12.39
CA GLN A 83 -9.20 10.75 -13.62
C GLN A 83 -7.80 11.25 -13.26
N TYR A 84 -6.83 11.03 -14.16
CA TYR A 84 -5.44 11.42 -13.86
C TYR A 84 -5.30 12.92 -13.56
N ALA A 85 -6.12 13.76 -14.16
CA ALA A 85 -6.08 15.22 -13.95
C ALA A 85 -6.53 15.62 -12.54
N ASP A 86 -7.33 14.78 -11.88
CA ASP A 86 -7.85 15.03 -10.53
C ASP A 86 -6.93 14.53 -9.43
N LEU A 87 -5.83 13.88 -9.76
CA LEU A 87 -4.90 13.32 -8.79
C LEU A 87 -4.01 14.42 -8.20
N LYS A 88 -4.15 14.63 -6.90
CA LYS A 88 -3.40 15.65 -6.17
C LYS A 88 -2.33 15.02 -5.29
N ALA A 89 -1.26 15.76 -5.02
CA ALA A 89 -0.20 15.30 -4.13
C ALA A 89 -0.75 15.09 -2.71
N VAL A 90 -0.27 14.04 -2.04
CA VAL A 90 -0.62 13.73 -0.66
C VAL A 90 0.24 14.57 0.26
N LYS A 91 -0.38 15.20 1.28
CA LYS A 91 0.36 15.94 2.33
C LYS A 91 1.47 16.83 1.77
N SER A 92 1.10 17.71 0.83
CA SER A 92 2.04 18.65 0.19
C SER A 92 3.23 17.96 -0.50
N GLY A 93 3.01 16.76 -1.03
CA GLY A 93 4.03 16.01 -1.75
C GLY A 93 4.83 15.01 -0.93
N TYR A 94 4.64 14.97 0.39
CA TYR A 94 5.38 14.03 1.26
C TYR A 94 4.77 12.64 1.28
N GLY A 95 3.49 12.50 0.98
CA GLY A 95 2.80 11.24 1.06
C GLY A 95 2.75 10.49 -0.27
N LEU A 96 2.21 9.28 -0.20
CA LEU A 96 2.03 8.42 -1.35
C LEU A 96 0.56 8.02 -1.46
N GLY A 97 -0.04 8.24 -2.64
CA GLY A 97 -1.36 7.73 -2.96
C GLY A 97 -1.23 6.49 -3.82
N VAL A 98 -2.07 5.49 -3.59
CA VAL A 98 -2.07 4.24 -4.36
C VAL A 98 -3.38 4.11 -5.11
N ILE A 99 -3.28 3.83 -6.41
CA ILE A 99 -4.40 3.79 -7.33
C ILE A 99 -4.41 2.48 -8.09
N SER A 100 -5.60 1.88 -8.24
CA SER A 100 -5.80 0.71 -9.07
C SER A 100 -6.29 1.16 -10.44
N THR A 101 -5.51 0.91 -11.48
CA THR A 101 -5.82 1.31 -12.85
C THR A 101 -5.99 0.09 -13.75
N SER A 102 -6.46 0.31 -14.98
CA SER A 102 -6.53 -0.75 -16.00
C SER A 102 -5.16 -1.34 -16.33
N LYS A 103 -4.08 -0.61 -16.03
CA LYS A 103 -2.70 -1.06 -16.24
C LYS A 103 -2.05 -1.60 -14.97
N GLY A 104 -2.82 -1.80 -13.91
CA GLY A 104 -2.35 -2.33 -12.65
C GLY A 104 -2.41 -1.34 -11.50
N VAL A 105 -1.97 -1.78 -10.34
CA VAL A 105 -1.88 -0.94 -9.14
C VAL A 105 -0.59 -0.12 -9.21
N MET A 106 -0.68 1.18 -8.98
CA MET A 106 0.48 2.07 -9.05
C MET A 106 0.31 3.27 -8.12
N SER A 107 1.39 4.03 -7.93
CA SER A 107 1.32 5.28 -7.17
C SER A 107 0.57 6.35 -7.98
N GLN A 108 0.04 7.36 -7.28
CA GLN A 108 -0.64 8.46 -7.96
C GLN A 108 0.31 9.23 -8.89
N LYS A 109 1.57 9.36 -8.52
CA LYS A 109 2.57 10.04 -9.36
C LYS A 109 2.77 9.28 -10.67
N GLU A 110 2.85 7.96 -10.60
CA GLU A 110 3.02 7.12 -11.78
C GLU A 110 1.77 7.16 -12.66
N ALA A 111 0.57 7.08 -12.04
CA ALA A 111 -0.70 7.15 -12.76
C ALA A 111 -0.85 8.50 -13.49
N LYS A 112 -0.48 9.59 -12.84
CA LYS A 112 -0.52 10.93 -13.43
C LYS A 112 0.46 11.05 -14.58
N LYS A 113 1.67 10.50 -14.42
CA LYS A 113 2.69 10.49 -15.46
C LYS A 113 2.24 9.71 -16.70
N ARG A 114 1.58 8.58 -16.50
CA ARG A 114 1.06 7.74 -17.59
C ARG A 114 -0.29 8.21 -18.11
N LYS A 115 -0.87 9.25 -17.52
CA LYS A 115 -2.17 9.81 -17.86
C LYS A 115 -3.29 8.78 -17.79
N VAL A 116 -3.28 7.96 -16.73
CA VAL A 116 -4.33 6.97 -16.45
C VAL A 116 -5.00 7.29 -15.13
N GLY A 117 -6.32 7.15 -15.11
CA GLY A 117 -7.10 7.27 -13.89
C GLY A 117 -7.49 5.90 -13.37
N GLY A 118 -8.17 5.86 -12.24
CA GLY A 118 -8.64 4.62 -11.66
C GLY A 118 -9.24 4.80 -10.28
N GLU A 119 -9.37 3.69 -9.56
CA GLU A 119 -9.88 3.69 -8.20
C GLU A 119 -8.78 4.10 -7.22
N TYR A 120 -9.05 5.14 -6.45
CA TYR A 120 -8.12 5.62 -5.43
C TYR A 120 -8.26 4.75 -4.18
N LEU A 121 -7.26 3.94 -3.89
CA LEU A 121 -7.33 2.94 -2.82
C LEU A 121 -7.06 3.55 -1.45
N PHE A 122 -5.91 4.18 -1.28
CA PHE A 122 -5.51 4.75 0.01
C PHE A 122 -4.36 5.73 -0.13
N GLN A 123 -4.09 6.44 0.96
CA GLN A 123 -2.95 7.33 1.09
C GLN A 123 -2.11 6.89 2.28
N VAL A 124 -0.79 7.07 2.19
CA VAL A 124 0.16 6.80 3.25
C VAL A 124 1.16 7.94 3.34
N TRP A 125 1.57 8.28 4.56
CA TRP A 125 2.56 9.33 4.78
C TRP A 125 3.44 9.08 5.99
#